data_afec38c7c774d4232f5f8bed6e36d129
#
_entry.id   afec38c7c774d4232f5f8bed6e36d129
#
_cell.length_a   1.000
_cell.length_b   1.000
_cell.length_c   1.000
_cell.angle_alpha   90.00
_cell.angle_beta   90.00
_cell.angle_gamma   90.00
#
_symmetry.space_group_name_H-M   'P 1'
#
loop_
_entity.id
_entity.type
_entity.pdbx_description
1 polymer ?
#
loop_
_entity_poly.entity_id
_entity_poly.type
_entity_poly.pdbx_seq_one_letter_code
_entity_poly.pdbx_strand_id
1 'polypeptide(L)'
;MPVDALFEKLRFAERRLTAAEERVAFCRAAAAKASAVLGGECVSRSRDVTANENAVIRLMEAEQEYAEAEREYGDLRSQVCSLLQRLDDPINAEILKLRYVEHKRMSTIANELHLSRSNAYYRHENALMELWKLN
;
A
#
# COMPACT_ATOMS: atom_id res chain seq x y z
N MET A 1 -7.42 -18.76 -7.98
CA MET A 1 -6.22 -18.24 -7.31
C MET A 1 -6.33 -18.53 -5.82
N PRO A 2 -5.32 -19.12 -5.20
CA PRO A 2 -5.36 -19.33 -3.75
C PRO A 2 -5.51 -18.00 -3.01
N VAL A 3 -6.30 -18.00 -1.95
CA VAL A 3 -6.57 -16.79 -1.16
C VAL A 3 -5.28 -16.23 -0.55
N ASP A 4 -4.42 -17.12 -0.09
CA ASP A 4 -3.13 -16.73 0.48
C ASP A 4 -2.26 -15.96 -0.52
N ALA A 5 -2.24 -16.41 -1.77
CA ALA A 5 -1.51 -15.73 -2.84
C ALA A 5 -2.06 -14.33 -3.10
N LEU A 6 -3.38 -14.16 -3.04
CA LEU A 6 -4.01 -12.84 -3.22
C LEU A 6 -3.65 -11.89 -2.09
N PHE A 7 -3.67 -12.37 -0.84
CA PHE A 7 -3.26 -11.58 0.32
C PHE A 7 -1.78 -11.19 0.26
N GLU A 8 -0.93 -12.13 -0.19
CA GLU A 8 0.50 -11.84 -0.38
C GLU A 8 0.74 -10.79 -1.46
N LYS A 9 0.00 -10.87 -2.57
CA LYS A 9 0.08 -9.87 -3.64
C LYS A 9 -0.33 -8.49 -3.13
N LEU A 10 -1.40 -8.43 -2.35
CA LEU A 10 -1.87 -7.16 -1.76
C LEU A 10 -0.79 -6.58 -0.84
N ARG A 11 -0.21 -7.40 0.02
CA ARG A 11 0.85 -6.98 0.93
C ARG A 11 2.08 -6.48 0.18
N PHE A 12 2.46 -7.18 -0.88
CA PHE A 12 3.59 -6.78 -1.72
C PHE A 12 3.32 -5.45 -2.42
N ALA A 13 2.11 -5.28 -2.97
CA ALA A 13 1.71 -4.04 -3.64
C ALA A 13 1.68 -2.86 -2.65
N GLU A 14 1.27 -3.09 -1.42
CA GLU A 14 1.29 -2.08 -0.36
C GLU A 14 2.71 -1.63 -0.04
N ARG A 15 3.64 -2.57 0.07
CA ARG A 15 5.06 -2.25 0.30
C ARG A 15 5.65 -1.47 -0.86
N ARG A 16 5.31 -1.85 -2.08
CA ARG A 16 5.74 -1.15 -3.29
C ARG A 16 5.21 0.28 -3.30
N LEU A 17 3.95 0.46 -2.91
CA LEU A 17 3.33 1.78 -2.83
C LEU A 17 4.05 2.67 -1.80
N THR A 18 4.32 2.13 -0.61
CA THR A 18 5.04 2.85 0.44
C THR A 18 6.44 3.26 -0.02
N ALA A 19 7.17 2.36 -0.67
CA ALA A 19 8.50 2.66 -1.20
C ALA A 19 8.44 3.73 -2.29
N ALA A 20 7.45 3.67 -3.17
CA ALA A 20 7.26 4.66 -4.22
C ALA A 20 6.92 6.04 -3.65
N GLU A 21 6.09 6.08 -2.61
CA GLU A 21 5.75 7.31 -1.90
C GLU A 21 6.98 7.97 -1.26
N GLU A 22 7.81 7.18 -0.61
CA GLU A 22 9.07 7.64 -0.01
C GLU A 22 10.02 8.19 -1.08
N ARG A 23 10.10 7.51 -2.23
CA ARG A 23 10.92 7.93 -3.34
C ARG A 23 10.45 9.26 -3.93
N VAL A 24 9.15 9.46 -4.08
CA VAL A 24 8.58 10.74 -4.53
C VAL A 24 8.95 11.86 -3.56
N ALA A 25 8.81 11.63 -2.26
CA ALA A 25 9.16 12.62 -1.24
C ALA A 25 10.65 12.99 -1.31
N PHE A 26 11.51 11.98 -1.46
CA PHE A 26 12.95 12.21 -1.61
C PHE A 26 13.28 13.00 -2.87
N CYS A 27 12.73 12.62 -4.02
CA CYS A 27 12.98 13.29 -5.29
C CYS A 27 12.41 14.71 -5.30
N ARG A 28 11.27 14.94 -4.65
CA ARG A 28 10.67 16.26 -4.52
C ARG A 28 11.57 17.20 -3.70
N ALA A 29 12.12 16.71 -2.61
CA ALA A 29 13.07 17.46 -1.79
C ALA A 29 14.35 17.77 -2.56
N ALA A 30 14.87 16.81 -3.32
CA ALA A 30 16.06 17.00 -4.14
C ALA A 30 15.82 18.03 -5.26
N ALA A 31 14.66 17.98 -5.91
CA ALA A 31 14.29 18.95 -6.95
C ALA A 31 14.13 20.37 -6.39
N ALA A 32 13.54 20.50 -5.22
CA ALA A 32 13.40 21.77 -4.53
C ALA A 32 14.77 22.35 -4.15
N LYS A 33 15.68 21.50 -3.67
CA LYS A 33 17.04 21.89 -3.32
C LYS A 33 17.83 22.36 -4.56
N ALA A 34 17.75 21.62 -5.66
CA ALA A 34 18.39 21.98 -6.90
C ALA A 34 17.87 23.31 -7.44
N SER A 35 16.56 23.54 -7.37
CA SER A 35 15.93 24.80 -7.79
C SER A 35 16.38 25.98 -6.92
N ALA A 36 16.52 25.77 -5.60
CA ALA A 36 17.01 26.80 -4.67
C ALA A 36 18.46 27.19 -4.99
N VAL A 37 19.29 26.21 -5.36
CA VAL A 37 20.70 26.48 -5.76
C VAL A 37 20.73 27.33 -7.04
N LEU A 38 19.85 27.07 -8.00
CA LEU A 38 19.77 27.89 -9.23
C LEU A 38 19.33 29.33 -8.97
N GLY A 39 18.56 29.55 -7.91
CA GLY A 39 18.12 30.90 -7.51
C GLY A 39 19.20 31.73 -6.82
N GLY A 40 20.36 31.13 -6.46
CA GLY A 40 21.47 31.79 -5.81
C GLY A 40 22.58 32.19 -6.78
N GLU A 41 23.70 32.73 -6.25
CA GLU A 41 24.90 32.98 -7.02
C GLU A 41 25.53 31.69 -7.47
N CYS A 42 25.55 31.45 -8.79
CA CYS A 42 26.07 30.22 -9.37
C CYS A 42 27.43 30.41 -10.00
N VAL A 43 28.36 29.52 -9.66
CA VAL A 43 29.71 29.50 -10.22
C VAL A 43 29.70 28.84 -11.60
N SER A 44 28.74 27.94 -11.90
CA SER A 44 28.65 27.23 -13.17
C SER A 44 27.18 27.01 -13.55
N ARG A 45 26.62 27.89 -14.35
CA ARG A 45 25.22 27.85 -14.79
C ARG A 45 24.84 26.59 -15.54
N SER A 46 25.67 26.14 -16.47
CA SER A 46 25.35 24.96 -17.29
C SER A 46 25.29 23.68 -16.45
N ARG A 47 26.15 23.55 -15.45
CA ARG A 47 26.20 22.40 -14.55
C ARG A 47 24.98 22.38 -13.64
N ASP A 48 24.59 23.54 -13.09
CA ASP A 48 23.45 23.67 -12.19
C ASP A 48 22.14 23.47 -12.92
N VAL A 49 22.01 23.94 -14.16
CA VAL A 49 20.84 23.73 -15.02
C VAL A 49 20.69 22.22 -15.32
N THR A 50 21.76 21.53 -15.67
CA THR A 50 21.73 20.10 -15.96
C THR A 50 21.33 19.30 -14.70
N ALA A 51 21.88 19.65 -13.53
CA ALA A 51 21.53 19.02 -12.27
C ALA A 51 20.06 19.21 -11.93
N ASN A 52 19.51 20.42 -12.15
CA ASN A 52 18.12 20.73 -11.92
C ASN A 52 17.21 19.95 -12.89
N GLU A 53 17.54 19.90 -14.17
CA GLU A 53 16.81 19.12 -15.17
C GLU A 53 16.77 17.65 -14.80
N ASN A 54 17.91 17.06 -14.38
CA ASN A 54 17.98 15.67 -13.93
C ASN A 54 17.14 15.43 -12.69
N ALA A 55 17.13 16.36 -11.75
CA ALA A 55 16.31 16.25 -10.55
C ALA A 55 14.82 16.27 -10.90
N VAL A 56 14.40 17.11 -11.83
CA VAL A 56 13.00 17.18 -12.30
C VAL A 56 12.62 15.89 -13.01
N ILE A 57 13.47 15.35 -13.87
CA ILE A 57 13.23 14.10 -14.58
C ILE A 57 13.05 12.94 -13.59
N ARG A 58 13.92 12.86 -12.58
CA ARG A 58 13.81 11.82 -11.53
C ARG A 58 12.51 11.95 -10.74
N LEU A 59 12.09 13.18 -10.45
CA LEU A 59 10.82 13.41 -9.77
C LEU A 59 9.65 12.94 -10.64
N MET A 60 9.65 13.26 -11.93
CA MET A 60 8.59 12.82 -12.85
C MET A 60 8.53 11.30 -12.96
N GLU A 61 9.68 10.64 -13.04
CA GLU A 61 9.75 9.17 -13.07
C GLU A 61 9.23 8.57 -11.76
N ALA A 62 9.58 9.17 -10.63
CA ALA A 62 9.12 8.71 -9.31
C ALA A 62 7.60 8.88 -9.17
N GLU A 63 7.04 9.99 -9.63
CA GLU A 63 5.60 10.23 -9.61
C GLU A 63 4.84 9.26 -10.50
N GLN A 64 5.39 8.92 -11.66
CA GLN A 64 4.80 7.93 -12.55
C GLN A 64 4.79 6.54 -11.91
N GLU A 65 5.91 6.14 -11.30
CA GLU A 65 6.00 4.87 -10.57
C GLU A 65 5.02 4.82 -9.40
N TYR A 66 4.87 5.92 -8.69
CA TYR A 66 3.88 6.03 -7.61
C TYR A 66 2.46 5.84 -8.13
N ALA A 67 2.11 6.49 -9.24
CA ALA A 67 0.78 6.36 -9.84
C ALA A 67 0.48 4.91 -10.25
N GLU A 68 1.46 4.22 -10.83
CA GLU A 68 1.33 2.80 -11.20
C GLU A 68 1.16 1.91 -9.97
N ALA A 69 1.95 2.15 -8.92
CA ALA A 69 1.88 1.40 -7.67
C ALA A 69 0.54 1.61 -6.97
N GLU A 70 0.04 2.84 -6.96
CA GLU A 70 -1.26 3.20 -6.38
C GLU A 70 -2.41 2.49 -7.11
N ARG A 71 -2.35 2.43 -8.42
CA ARG A 71 -3.36 1.74 -9.23
C ARG A 71 -3.36 0.24 -8.96
N GLU A 72 -2.18 -0.37 -8.95
CA GLU A 72 -2.05 -1.80 -8.68
C GLU A 72 -2.57 -2.16 -7.29
N TYR A 73 -2.20 -1.39 -6.28
CA TYR A 73 -2.68 -1.58 -4.92
C TYR A 73 -4.20 -1.43 -4.85
N GLY A 74 -4.74 -0.39 -5.47
CA GLY A 74 -6.18 -0.14 -5.51
C GLY A 74 -6.97 -1.29 -6.16
N ASP A 75 -6.46 -1.82 -7.27
CA ASP A 75 -7.08 -2.95 -7.97
C ASP A 75 -7.07 -4.21 -7.10
N LEU A 76 -5.94 -4.52 -6.50
CA LEU A 76 -5.81 -5.69 -5.63
C LEU A 76 -6.68 -5.56 -4.38
N ARG A 77 -6.72 -4.38 -3.79
CA ARG A 77 -7.58 -4.11 -2.64
C ARG A 77 -9.05 -4.32 -2.99
N SER A 78 -9.47 -3.83 -4.15
CA SER A 78 -10.84 -4.02 -4.64
C SER A 78 -11.17 -5.49 -4.84
N GLN A 79 -10.24 -6.27 -5.40
CA GLN A 79 -10.41 -7.72 -5.57
C GLN A 79 -10.58 -8.42 -4.22
N VAL A 80 -9.74 -8.08 -3.25
CA VAL A 80 -9.83 -8.66 -1.90
C VAL A 80 -11.16 -8.28 -1.25
N CYS A 81 -11.55 -7.02 -1.28
CA CYS A 81 -12.80 -6.57 -0.67
C CYS A 81 -14.02 -7.23 -1.33
N SER A 82 -14.01 -7.39 -2.64
CA SER A 82 -15.09 -8.09 -3.37
C SER A 82 -15.18 -9.56 -2.94
N LEU A 83 -14.03 -10.20 -2.78
CA LEU A 83 -13.98 -11.59 -2.33
C LEU A 83 -14.52 -11.71 -0.90
N LEU A 84 -14.14 -10.81 0.00
CA LEU A 84 -14.61 -10.82 1.38
C LEU A 84 -16.12 -10.60 1.48
N GLN A 85 -16.70 -9.82 0.58
CA GLN A 85 -18.16 -9.61 0.55
C GLN A 85 -18.95 -10.86 0.19
N ARG A 86 -18.29 -11.87 -0.37
CA ARG A 86 -18.93 -13.17 -0.68
C ARG A 86 -19.08 -14.07 0.53
N LEU A 87 -18.46 -13.73 1.66
CA LEU A 87 -18.65 -14.46 2.91
C LEU A 87 -20.06 -14.21 3.47
N ASP A 88 -20.68 -15.29 3.98
CA ASP A 88 -22.04 -15.21 4.51
C ASP A 88 -22.12 -14.39 5.79
N ASP A 89 -21.12 -14.51 6.67
CA ASP A 89 -21.10 -13.81 7.95
C ASP A 89 -20.31 -12.49 7.82
N PRO A 90 -20.99 -11.33 7.99
CA PRO A 90 -20.33 -10.03 7.92
C PRO A 90 -19.22 -9.84 8.96
N ILE A 91 -19.35 -10.47 10.12
CA ILE A 91 -18.35 -10.39 11.19
C ILE A 91 -17.06 -11.09 10.74
N ASN A 92 -17.21 -12.26 10.11
CA ASN A 92 -16.06 -13.00 9.57
C ASN A 92 -15.36 -12.19 8.47
N ALA A 93 -16.12 -11.55 7.60
CA ALA A 93 -15.58 -10.67 6.56
C ALA A 93 -14.80 -9.50 7.18
N GLU A 94 -15.35 -8.89 8.23
CA GLU A 94 -14.71 -7.79 8.92
C GLU A 94 -13.41 -8.21 9.59
N ILE A 95 -13.37 -9.39 10.20
CA ILE A 95 -12.16 -9.92 10.81
C ILE A 95 -11.02 -10.05 9.77
N LEU A 96 -11.31 -10.62 8.62
CA LEU A 96 -10.32 -10.78 7.56
C LEU A 96 -9.88 -9.44 6.98
N LYS A 97 -10.79 -8.50 6.83
CA LYS A 97 -10.46 -7.15 6.37
C LYS A 97 -9.53 -6.45 7.35
N LEU A 98 -9.87 -6.47 8.64
CA LEU A 98 -9.04 -5.84 9.67
C LEU A 98 -7.66 -6.49 9.76
N ARG A 99 -7.60 -7.80 9.58
CA ARG A 99 -6.34 -8.54 9.67
C ARG A 99 -5.45 -8.36 8.46
N TYR A 100 -5.98 -8.51 7.25
CA TYR A 100 -5.18 -8.61 6.02
C TYR A 100 -5.14 -7.34 5.20
N VAL A 101 -6.12 -6.46 5.32
CA VAL A 101 -6.13 -5.18 4.62
C VAL A 101 -5.60 -4.06 5.52
N GLU A 102 -6.03 -4.04 6.77
CA GLU A 102 -5.65 -2.99 7.73
C GLU A 102 -4.52 -3.41 8.68
N HIS A 103 -4.05 -4.66 8.60
CA HIS A 103 -2.91 -5.19 9.35
C HIS A 103 -3.01 -5.07 10.87
N LYS A 104 -4.21 -5.19 11.41
CA LYS A 104 -4.43 -5.15 12.86
C LYS A 104 -4.10 -6.49 13.50
N ARG A 105 -3.70 -6.43 14.77
CA ARG A 105 -3.45 -7.64 15.57
C ARG A 105 -4.77 -8.28 15.97
N MET A 106 -4.78 -9.60 16.13
CA MET A 106 -5.99 -10.33 16.53
C MET A 106 -6.56 -9.83 17.85
N SER A 107 -5.72 -9.45 18.80
CA SER A 107 -6.18 -8.89 20.09
C SER A 107 -6.96 -7.58 19.89
N THR A 108 -6.47 -6.71 19.00
CA THR A 108 -7.13 -5.45 18.65
C THR A 108 -8.47 -5.71 17.96
N ILE A 109 -8.48 -6.65 17.01
CA ILE A 109 -9.69 -7.05 16.27
C ILE A 109 -10.75 -7.57 17.24
N ALA A 110 -10.37 -8.46 18.15
CA ALA A 110 -11.26 -9.01 19.15
C ALA A 110 -11.90 -7.89 20.00
N ASN A 111 -11.08 -6.93 20.46
CA ASN A 111 -11.59 -5.79 21.24
C ASN A 111 -12.54 -4.90 20.44
N GLU A 112 -12.20 -4.58 19.20
CA GLU A 112 -13.04 -3.73 18.34
C GLU A 112 -14.40 -4.36 18.05
N LEU A 113 -14.43 -5.67 17.87
CA LEU A 113 -15.64 -6.41 17.53
C LEU A 113 -16.37 -6.97 18.76
N HIS A 114 -15.86 -6.68 19.95
CA HIS A 114 -16.44 -7.16 21.22
C HIS A 114 -16.51 -8.69 21.26
N LEU A 115 -15.47 -9.36 20.78
CA LEU A 115 -15.35 -10.82 20.78
C LEU A 115 -14.28 -11.25 21.78
N SER A 116 -14.42 -12.46 22.31
CA SER A 116 -13.33 -13.09 23.05
C SER A 116 -12.20 -13.41 22.06
N ARG A 117 -10.97 -13.50 22.58
CA ARG A 117 -9.80 -13.83 21.77
C ARG A 117 -9.98 -15.17 21.07
N SER A 118 -10.46 -16.18 21.80
CA SER A 118 -10.71 -17.51 21.25
C SER A 118 -11.74 -17.47 20.13
N ASN A 119 -12.83 -16.71 20.33
CA ASN A 119 -13.89 -16.60 19.33
C ASN A 119 -13.38 -15.88 18.07
N ALA A 120 -12.56 -14.84 18.24
CA ALA A 120 -11.97 -14.13 17.12
C ALA A 120 -11.08 -15.06 16.27
N TYR A 121 -10.24 -15.87 16.88
CA TYR A 121 -9.41 -16.86 16.18
C TYR A 121 -10.24 -17.93 15.51
N TYR A 122 -11.28 -18.43 16.19
CA TYR A 122 -12.17 -19.44 15.63
C TYR A 122 -12.86 -18.90 14.36
N ARG A 123 -13.39 -17.69 14.42
CA ARG A 123 -14.04 -17.05 13.27
C ARG A 123 -13.07 -16.78 12.14
N HIS A 124 -11.86 -16.39 12.48
CA HIS A 124 -10.78 -16.16 11.50
C HIS A 124 -10.49 -17.43 10.70
N GLU A 125 -10.30 -18.55 11.38
CA GLU A 125 -10.05 -19.84 10.72
C GLU A 125 -11.22 -20.28 9.85
N ASN A 126 -12.43 -20.16 10.35
CA ASN A 126 -13.63 -20.49 9.58
C ASN A 126 -13.79 -19.62 8.35
N ALA A 127 -13.50 -18.33 8.48
CA ALA A 127 -13.56 -17.40 7.36
C ALA A 127 -12.55 -17.76 6.26
N LEU A 128 -11.33 -18.10 6.63
CA LEU A 128 -10.32 -18.55 5.67
C LEU A 128 -10.74 -19.82 4.96
N MET A 129 -11.29 -20.80 5.68
CA MET A 129 -11.78 -22.05 5.09
C MET A 129 -12.93 -21.78 4.12
N GLU A 130 -13.84 -20.89 4.46
CA GLU A 130 -14.95 -20.52 3.60
C GLU A 130 -14.46 -19.85 2.32
N LEU A 131 -13.49 -18.93 2.41
CA LEU A 131 -12.88 -18.32 1.24
C LEU A 131 -12.21 -19.33 0.33
N TRP A 132 -11.54 -20.31 0.90
CA TRP A 132 -10.91 -21.38 0.12
C TRP A 132 -11.93 -22.17 -0.70
N LYS A 133 -13.12 -22.38 -0.16
CA LYS A 133 -14.21 -23.08 -0.86
C LYS A 133 -14.81 -22.22 -1.96
N LEU A 134 -14.86 -20.91 -1.77
CA LEU A 134 -15.41 -19.97 -2.75
C LEU A 134 -14.47 -19.71 -3.92
N ASN A 135 -13.21 -19.96 -3.73
CA ASN A 135 -12.17 -19.69 -4.69
C ASN A 135 -11.65 -21.01 -5.30
#